data_0c30d99803f53b28e4fde426fa57c55b
#
_entry.id   0c30d99803f53b28e4fde426fa57c55b
#
_cell.length_a   1.000
_cell.length_b   1.000
_cell.length_c   1.000
_cell.angle_alpha   90.00
_cell.angle_beta   90.00
_cell.angle_gamma   90.00
#
_symmetry.space_group_name_H-M   'P 1'
#
loop_
_entity.id
_entity.type
_entity.pdbx_description
1 polymer ?
#
loop_
_entity_poly.entity_id
_entity_poly.type
_entity_poly.pdbx_seq_one_letter_code
_entity_poly.pdbx_strand_id
1 'polypeptide(L)'
;MSDARGDPERASRAVGDWFTAVYDDLTIMATACERELRNSRGTKARLTERNLRAIQPAATDFLGRHEVPVAAGIVVGPNVLGNDLGAVEWWRRGDSGSTQRIVFNLSPDDPGFYDFVTFEWFNEVVSTGKPAIQGPYLDYAGMDKYILT
;
A
#
# COMPACT_ATOMS: atom_id res chain seq x y z
N MET A 1 14.18 43.71 5.89
CA MET A 1 13.31 42.82 5.09
C MET A 1 14.04 41.50 4.94
N SER A 2 13.69 40.54 5.77
CA SER A 2 14.29 39.18 5.74
C SER A 2 13.80 38.47 4.50
N ASP A 3 14.76 37.96 3.72
CA ASP A 3 14.48 37.21 2.46
C ASP A 3 13.75 35.92 2.80
N ALA A 4 12.43 35.89 2.55
CA ALA A 4 11.55 34.75 2.81
C ALA A 4 11.64 33.68 1.69
N ARG A 5 12.72 33.65 0.91
CA ARG A 5 13.02 32.58 -0.02
C ARG A 5 13.61 31.43 0.79
N GLY A 6 12.78 30.46 1.08
CA GLY A 6 13.23 29.21 1.70
C GLY A 6 14.39 28.62 0.89
N ASP A 7 15.39 28.10 1.58
CA ASP A 7 16.53 27.42 1.00
C ASP A 7 16.06 26.16 0.22
N PRO A 8 16.10 26.14 -1.11
CA PRO A 8 15.61 25.03 -1.93
C PRO A 8 16.39 23.74 -1.68
N GLU A 9 17.66 23.80 -1.30
CA GLU A 9 18.45 22.63 -0.96
C GLU A 9 17.99 22.01 0.35
N ARG A 10 17.62 22.84 1.33
CA ARG A 10 17.07 22.36 2.59
C ARG A 10 15.71 21.71 2.38
N ALA A 11 14.85 22.28 1.54
CA ALA A 11 13.56 21.70 1.20
C ALA A 11 13.72 20.35 0.49
N SER A 12 14.64 20.29 -0.48
CA SER A 12 14.93 19.04 -1.21
C SER A 12 15.44 17.93 -0.28
N ARG A 13 16.35 18.26 0.63
CA ARG A 13 16.84 17.30 1.64
C ARG A 13 15.70 16.81 2.53
N ALA A 14 14.87 17.70 3.05
CA ALA A 14 13.76 17.35 3.93
C ALA A 14 12.75 16.40 3.24
N VAL A 15 12.47 16.62 1.96
CA VAL A 15 11.63 15.72 1.16
C VAL A 15 12.32 14.37 0.97
N GLY A 16 13.59 14.33 0.64
CA GLY A 16 14.36 13.10 0.50
C GLY A 16 14.41 12.27 1.79
N ASP A 17 14.68 12.93 2.92
CA ASP A 17 14.71 12.29 4.24
C ASP A 17 13.34 11.72 4.61
N TRP A 18 12.25 12.45 4.30
CA TRP A 18 10.89 11.98 4.52
C TRP A 18 10.57 10.73 3.70
N PHE A 19 10.90 10.72 2.40
CA PHE A 19 10.71 9.53 1.56
C PHE A 19 11.52 8.34 2.06
N THR A 20 12.77 8.57 2.47
CA THR A 20 13.61 7.50 3.05
C THR A 20 12.94 6.89 4.28
N ALA A 21 12.46 7.71 5.21
CA ALA A 21 11.77 7.23 6.41
C ALA A 21 10.49 6.44 6.08
N VAL A 22 9.71 6.89 5.09
CA VAL A 22 8.52 6.17 4.62
C VAL A 22 8.89 4.81 4.03
N TYR A 23 9.93 4.72 3.21
CA TYR A 23 10.37 3.46 2.62
C TYR A 23 10.93 2.48 3.65
N ASP A 24 11.68 2.97 4.62
CA ASP A 24 12.19 2.13 5.71
C ASP A 24 11.04 1.51 6.50
N ASP A 25 10.02 2.30 6.84
CA ASP A 25 8.84 1.83 7.55
C ASP A 25 7.94 0.92 6.69
N LEU A 26 7.82 1.16 5.39
CA LEU A 26 7.16 0.23 4.46
C LEU A 26 7.87 -1.12 4.40
N THR A 27 9.20 -1.12 4.45
CA THR A 27 9.99 -2.37 4.52
C THR A 27 9.74 -3.13 5.82
N ILE A 28 9.63 -2.41 6.94
CA ILE A 28 9.24 -3.00 8.23
C ILE A 28 7.84 -3.59 8.15
N MET A 29 6.88 -2.86 7.59
CA MET A 29 5.50 -3.34 7.38
C MET A 29 5.49 -4.57 6.48
N ALA A 30 6.21 -4.58 5.36
CA ALA A 30 6.30 -5.72 4.45
C ALA A 30 6.85 -6.97 5.17
N THR A 31 7.91 -6.81 5.97
CA THR A 31 8.49 -7.89 6.77
C THR A 31 7.49 -8.44 7.80
N ALA A 32 6.73 -7.56 8.46
CA ALA A 32 5.68 -7.96 9.39
C ALA A 32 4.57 -8.73 8.67
N CYS A 33 4.14 -8.25 7.50
CA CYS A 33 3.15 -8.94 6.66
C CYS A 33 3.63 -10.32 6.24
N GLU A 34 4.86 -10.46 5.75
CA GLU A 34 5.44 -11.75 5.39
C GLU A 34 5.44 -12.72 6.56
N ARG A 35 5.84 -12.27 7.74
CA ARG A 35 5.85 -13.08 8.95
C ARG A 35 4.46 -13.58 9.30
N GLU A 36 3.46 -12.69 9.31
CA GLU A 36 2.06 -13.07 9.59
C GLU A 36 1.51 -14.05 8.56
N LEU A 37 1.81 -13.82 7.29
CA LEU A 37 1.40 -14.72 6.21
C LEU A 37 2.08 -16.10 6.31
N ARG A 38 3.36 -16.15 6.69
CA ARG A 38 4.09 -17.41 6.93
C ARG A 38 3.52 -18.16 8.13
N ASN A 39 3.26 -17.47 9.24
CA ASN A 39 2.69 -18.06 10.47
C ASN A 39 1.28 -18.61 10.22
N SER A 40 0.49 -17.90 9.41
CA SER A 40 -0.87 -18.31 9.05
C SER A 40 -0.92 -19.51 8.10
N ARG A 41 0.17 -19.80 7.39
CA ARG A 41 0.22 -20.91 6.41
C ARG A 41 0.08 -22.28 7.04
N GLY A 42 0.46 -22.49 8.31
CA GLY A 42 0.64 -23.87 8.81
C GLY A 42 1.47 -24.70 7.81
N THR A 43 1.90 -25.87 8.14
CA THR A 43 2.82 -26.68 7.29
C THR A 43 2.26 -27.11 5.92
N LYS A 44 0.97 -26.87 5.60
CA LYS A 44 0.33 -27.27 4.32
C LYS A 44 -0.87 -26.39 3.87
N ALA A 45 -1.21 -25.32 4.58
CA ALA A 45 -2.39 -24.53 4.22
C ALA A 45 -2.04 -23.45 3.16
N ARG A 46 -2.92 -23.29 2.17
CA ARG A 46 -2.87 -22.15 1.24
C ARG A 46 -3.18 -20.86 2.00
N LEU A 47 -2.51 -19.77 1.66
CA LEU A 47 -2.91 -18.43 2.08
C LEU A 47 -4.33 -18.15 1.59
N THR A 48 -5.14 -17.55 2.46
CA THR A 48 -6.51 -17.16 2.17
C THR A 48 -6.68 -15.67 2.39
N GLU A 49 -7.71 -15.06 1.85
CA GLU A 49 -8.04 -13.65 2.12
C GLU A 49 -8.16 -13.36 3.63
N ARG A 50 -8.65 -14.32 4.42
CA ARG A 50 -8.72 -14.18 5.88
C ARG A 50 -7.34 -13.97 6.49
N ASN A 51 -6.30 -14.64 5.95
CA ASN A 51 -4.93 -14.47 6.43
C ASN A 51 -4.39 -13.06 6.10
N LEU A 52 -4.80 -12.48 4.97
CA LEU A 52 -4.41 -11.12 4.60
C LEU A 52 -4.94 -10.07 5.60
N ARG A 53 -6.13 -10.29 6.16
CA ARG A 53 -6.68 -9.37 7.19
C ARG A 53 -5.82 -9.28 8.46
N ALA A 54 -5.00 -10.30 8.72
CA ALA A 54 -4.08 -10.28 9.86
C ALA A 54 -2.98 -9.20 9.74
N ILE A 55 -2.81 -8.58 8.57
CA ILE A 55 -1.85 -7.48 8.40
C ILE A 55 -2.41 -6.11 8.83
N GLN A 56 -3.71 -6.00 9.15
CA GLN A 56 -4.33 -4.73 9.58
C GLN A 56 -3.53 -4.00 10.67
N PRO A 57 -3.03 -4.66 11.73
CA PRO A 57 -2.23 -3.97 12.74
C PRO A 57 -0.97 -3.32 12.18
N ALA A 58 -0.30 -3.95 11.23
CA ALA A 58 0.90 -3.39 10.60
C ALA A 58 0.58 -2.15 9.75
N ALA A 59 -0.52 -2.18 8.99
CA ALA A 59 -0.99 -1.03 8.22
C ALA A 59 -1.45 0.11 9.15
N THR A 60 -2.13 -0.20 10.25
CA THR A 60 -2.56 0.79 11.26
C THR A 60 -1.36 1.46 11.91
N ASP A 61 -0.35 0.70 12.29
CA ASP A 61 0.87 1.19 12.92
C ASP A 61 1.66 2.11 11.94
N PHE A 62 1.80 1.69 10.69
CA PHE A 62 2.41 2.51 9.64
C PHE A 62 1.69 3.84 9.45
N LEU A 63 0.37 3.81 9.30
CA LEU A 63 -0.44 5.04 9.16
C LEU A 63 -0.42 5.90 10.44
N GLY A 64 -0.24 5.30 11.61
CA GLY A 64 -0.09 6.03 12.87
C GLY A 64 1.23 6.80 12.97
N ARG A 65 2.30 6.29 12.35
CA ARG A 65 3.63 6.93 12.35
C ARG A 65 3.79 8.01 11.29
N HIS A 66 3.03 7.95 10.21
CA HIS A 66 3.14 8.89 9.08
C HIS A 66 1.82 9.63 8.85
N GLU A 67 1.85 10.96 8.90
CA GLU A 67 0.65 11.78 8.69
C GLU A 67 0.24 11.88 7.21
N VAL A 68 1.21 11.93 6.30
CA VAL A 68 0.98 12.15 4.87
C VAL A 68 0.34 10.95 4.15
N PRO A 69 0.80 9.69 4.34
CA PRO A 69 0.12 8.55 3.75
C PRO A 69 -1.31 8.43 4.25
N VAL A 70 -2.25 8.38 3.33
CA VAL A 70 -3.69 8.32 3.62
C VAL A 70 -4.23 6.89 3.69
N ALA A 71 -3.53 5.96 3.06
CA ALA A 71 -3.87 4.53 3.05
C ALA A 71 -2.61 3.67 2.94
N ALA A 72 -2.69 2.44 3.41
CA ALA A 72 -1.64 1.43 3.31
C ALA A 72 -2.23 0.02 3.30
N GLY A 73 -1.52 -0.92 2.69
CA GLY A 73 -1.98 -2.30 2.61
C GLY A 73 -1.05 -3.21 1.84
N ILE A 74 -1.58 -4.34 1.42
CA ILE A 74 -0.88 -5.34 0.62
C ILE A 74 -1.69 -5.70 -0.61
N VAL A 75 -0.98 -5.87 -1.71
CA VAL A 75 -1.51 -6.43 -2.95
C VAL A 75 -0.78 -7.74 -3.22
N VAL A 76 -1.54 -8.79 -3.46
CA VAL A 76 -1.03 -10.12 -3.78
C VAL A 76 -1.38 -10.42 -5.23
N GLY A 77 -0.36 -10.68 -6.03
CA GLY A 77 -0.53 -10.98 -7.46
C GLY A 77 -1.36 -12.23 -7.72
N PRO A 78 -1.86 -12.37 -8.95
CA PRO A 78 -2.55 -13.57 -9.42
C PRO A 78 -1.75 -14.84 -9.14
N ASN A 79 -2.44 -15.93 -8.92
CA ASN A 79 -1.90 -17.28 -8.67
C ASN A 79 -1.13 -17.48 -7.35
N VAL A 80 -0.80 -16.43 -6.60
CA VAL A 80 -0.07 -16.55 -5.32
C VAL A 80 -0.95 -17.20 -4.24
N LEU A 81 -2.22 -16.83 -4.19
CA LEU A 81 -3.22 -17.43 -3.29
C LEU A 81 -3.89 -18.68 -3.88
N GLY A 82 -3.50 -19.07 -5.10
CA GLY A 82 -4.09 -20.17 -5.85
C GLY A 82 -5.47 -19.85 -6.42
N ASN A 83 -5.76 -18.60 -6.60
CA ASN A 83 -6.80 -18.07 -7.47
C ASN A 83 -6.14 -17.23 -8.57
N ASP A 84 -6.84 -17.00 -9.65
CA ASP A 84 -6.34 -16.29 -10.82
C ASP A 84 -6.45 -14.76 -10.68
N LEU A 85 -7.08 -14.28 -9.62
CA LEU A 85 -7.42 -12.85 -9.43
C LEU A 85 -6.45 -12.11 -8.52
N GLY A 86 -5.69 -12.85 -7.69
CA GLY A 86 -4.92 -12.23 -6.62
C GLY A 86 -5.79 -11.72 -5.47
N ALA A 87 -5.30 -10.76 -4.72
CA ALA A 87 -6.05 -10.12 -3.63
C ALA A 87 -5.52 -8.72 -3.32
N VAL A 88 -6.38 -7.87 -2.82
CA VAL A 88 -6.06 -6.54 -2.29
C VAL A 88 -6.62 -6.42 -0.89
N GLU A 89 -5.76 -6.17 0.09
CA GLU A 89 -6.14 -5.81 1.45
C GLU A 89 -5.56 -4.44 1.76
N TRP A 90 -6.46 -3.45 1.91
CA TRP A 90 -6.07 -2.05 1.99
C TRP A 90 -6.86 -1.33 3.07
N TRP A 91 -6.18 -0.51 3.86
CA TRP A 91 -6.79 0.30 4.91
C TRP A 91 -6.49 1.76 4.69
N ARG A 92 -7.49 2.60 4.85
CA ARG A 92 -7.34 4.05 4.85
C ARG A 92 -7.44 4.59 6.27
N ARG A 93 -6.88 5.77 6.46
CA ARG A 93 -7.07 6.54 7.68
C ARG A 93 -8.54 6.93 7.79
N GLY A 94 -9.14 6.58 8.91
CA GLY A 94 -10.48 7.00 9.29
C GLY A 94 -10.43 8.16 10.28
N ASP A 95 -11.60 8.59 10.69
CA ASP A 95 -11.74 9.60 11.72
C ASP A 95 -11.20 9.09 13.06
N SER A 96 -10.69 10.00 13.90
CA SER A 96 -10.23 9.69 15.26
C SER A 96 -9.08 8.68 15.35
N GLY A 97 -8.22 8.59 14.33
CA GLY A 97 -7.05 7.69 14.34
C GLY A 97 -7.37 6.21 14.12
N SER A 98 -8.62 5.86 13.85
CA SER A 98 -9.00 4.52 13.42
C SER A 98 -8.53 4.25 11.98
N THR A 99 -8.51 2.98 11.59
CA THR A 99 -8.34 2.59 10.19
C THR A 99 -9.60 1.91 9.68
N GLN A 100 -9.96 2.20 8.43
CA GLN A 100 -11.11 1.62 7.74
C GLN A 100 -10.62 0.80 6.55
N ARG A 101 -11.13 -0.41 6.44
CA ARG A 101 -10.85 -1.28 5.30
C ARG A 101 -11.50 -0.74 4.02
N ILE A 102 -10.73 -0.67 2.95
CA ILE A 102 -11.26 -0.44 1.60
C ILE A 102 -11.51 -1.80 0.98
N VAL A 103 -12.68 -1.99 0.40
CA VAL A 103 -13.05 -3.23 -0.31
C VAL A 103 -13.02 -2.96 -1.80
N PHE A 104 -12.14 -3.66 -2.50
CA PHE A 104 -12.05 -3.60 -3.96
C PHE A 104 -12.86 -4.72 -4.58
N ASN A 105 -13.52 -4.43 -5.69
CA ASN A 105 -14.21 -5.45 -6.47
C ASN A 105 -13.20 -6.12 -7.42
N LEU A 106 -12.85 -7.37 -7.15
CA LEU A 106 -11.91 -8.15 -7.95
C LEU A 106 -12.62 -9.15 -8.88
N SER A 107 -13.91 -8.96 -9.18
CA SER A 107 -14.67 -9.80 -10.11
C SER A 107 -14.55 -9.26 -11.53
N PRO A 108 -13.90 -9.99 -12.49
CA PRO A 108 -13.68 -9.49 -13.85
C PRO A 108 -14.97 -9.24 -14.64
N ASP A 109 -16.06 -9.92 -14.27
CA ASP A 109 -17.36 -9.80 -14.95
C ASP A 109 -18.18 -8.59 -14.45
N ASP A 110 -17.68 -7.87 -13.44
CA ASP A 110 -18.36 -6.74 -12.85
C ASP A 110 -17.87 -5.41 -13.47
N PRO A 111 -18.75 -4.47 -13.83
CA PRO A 111 -18.35 -3.15 -14.34
C PRO A 111 -17.46 -2.34 -13.40
N GLY A 112 -17.50 -2.65 -12.10
CA GLY A 112 -16.63 -2.02 -11.09
C GLY A 112 -15.34 -2.80 -10.82
N PHE A 113 -14.92 -3.68 -11.71
CA PHE A 113 -13.70 -4.48 -11.55
C PHE A 113 -12.45 -3.62 -11.38
N TYR A 114 -11.74 -3.86 -10.30
CA TYR A 114 -10.46 -3.21 -10.00
C TYR A 114 -9.32 -4.06 -10.52
N ASP A 115 -8.96 -3.85 -11.78
CA ASP A 115 -7.90 -4.60 -12.47
C ASP A 115 -6.52 -4.03 -12.13
N PHE A 116 -6.07 -4.27 -10.90
CA PHE A 116 -4.81 -3.72 -10.41
C PHE A 116 -3.59 -4.22 -11.18
N VAL A 117 -3.67 -5.36 -11.86
CA VAL A 117 -2.55 -5.92 -12.64
C VAL A 117 -2.24 -5.10 -13.89
N THR A 118 -3.13 -4.21 -14.31
CA THR A 118 -2.91 -3.30 -15.43
C THR A 118 -2.23 -1.99 -15.02
N PHE A 119 -2.14 -1.69 -13.73
CA PHE A 119 -1.55 -0.44 -13.26
C PHE A 119 -0.02 -0.47 -13.28
N GLU A 120 0.58 0.67 -13.65
CA GLU A 120 2.03 0.83 -13.72
C GLU A 120 2.71 0.59 -12.38
N TRP A 121 2.15 1.11 -11.28
CA TRP A 121 2.71 0.92 -9.94
C TRP A 121 2.86 -0.56 -9.55
N PHE A 122 1.92 -1.42 -9.97
CA PHE A 122 2.00 -2.85 -9.71
C PHE A 122 3.05 -3.51 -10.60
N ASN A 123 2.99 -3.23 -11.91
CA ASN A 123 3.88 -3.84 -12.90
C ASN A 123 5.35 -3.46 -12.70
N GLU A 124 5.64 -2.20 -12.34
CA GLU A 124 7.00 -1.75 -12.08
C GLU A 124 7.62 -2.48 -10.90
N VAL A 125 6.92 -2.58 -9.78
CA VAL A 125 7.42 -3.28 -8.59
C VAL A 125 7.60 -4.77 -8.86
N VAL A 126 6.65 -5.42 -9.54
CA VAL A 126 6.73 -6.86 -9.85
C VAL A 126 7.87 -7.16 -10.81
N SER A 127 8.09 -6.32 -11.82
CA SER A 127 9.12 -6.55 -12.84
C SER A 127 10.53 -6.23 -12.35
N THR A 128 10.67 -5.20 -11.50
CA THR A 128 11.98 -4.72 -11.03
C THR A 128 12.39 -5.28 -9.68
N GLY A 129 11.44 -5.71 -8.87
CA GLY A 129 11.66 -6.07 -7.47
C GLY A 129 12.13 -4.90 -6.59
N LYS A 130 11.92 -3.66 -7.04
CA LYS A 130 12.37 -2.45 -6.37
C LYS A 130 11.20 -1.58 -5.95
N PRO A 131 11.34 -0.77 -4.88
CA PRO A 131 10.37 0.26 -4.57
C PRO A 131 10.18 1.22 -5.74
N ALA A 132 8.94 1.66 -5.95
CA ALA A 132 8.59 2.63 -6.98
C ALA A 132 7.60 3.65 -6.42
N ILE A 133 7.53 4.82 -7.05
CA ILE A 133 6.50 5.84 -6.81
C ILE A 133 5.84 6.13 -8.13
N GLN A 134 4.53 5.97 -8.18
CA GLN A 134 3.73 6.24 -9.37
C GLN A 134 2.64 7.28 -9.09
N GLY A 135 2.42 8.15 -10.03
CA GLY A 135 1.40 9.19 -9.95
C GLY A 135 1.94 10.60 -10.22
N PRO A 136 1.14 11.66 -9.96
CA PRO A 136 -0.23 11.57 -9.44
C PRO A 136 -1.24 11.04 -10.46
N TYR A 137 -2.13 10.18 -10.02
CA TYR A 137 -3.26 9.71 -10.82
C TYR A 137 -4.56 9.76 -9.98
N LEU A 138 -5.70 9.80 -10.67
CA LEU A 138 -6.99 9.79 -9.99
C LEU A 138 -7.41 8.34 -9.69
N ASP A 139 -7.47 8.02 -8.41
CA ASP A 139 -7.87 6.70 -7.93
C ASP A 139 -9.40 6.61 -7.76
N TYR A 140 -10.08 6.29 -8.83
CA TYR A 140 -11.55 6.17 -8.85
C TYR A 140 -12.10 5.01 -8.00
N ALA A 141 -11.31 3.96 -7.82
CA ALA A 141 -11.79 2.73 -7.19
C ALA A 141 -11.57 2.71 -5.67
N GLY A 142 -10.60 3.45 -5.15
CA GLY A 142 -10.24 3.41 -3.74
C GLY A 142 -10.54 4.69 -2.98
N MET A 143 -10.01 5.81 -3.42
CA MET A 143 -9.99 7.06 -2.65
C MET A 143 -10.79 8.21 -3.29
N ASP A 144 -11.11 8.11 -4.59
CA ASP A 144 -11.70 9.19 -5.38
C ASP A 144 -10.92 10.51 -5.27
N LYS A 145 -9.61 10.41 -5.31
CA LYS A 145 -8.66 11.53 -5.15
C LYS A 145 -7.44 11.32 -6.03
N TYR A 146 -6.73 12.41 -6.31
CA TYR A 146 -5.37 12.32 -6.84
C TYR A 146 -4.42 11.80 -5.77
N ILE A 147 -3.75 10.70 -6.08
CA ILE A 147 -2.82 10.03 -5.17
C ILE A 147 -1.47 9.76 -5.84
N LEU A 148 -0.47 9.55 -5.00
CA LEU A 148 0.79 8.87 -5.32
C LEU A 148 0.75 7.49 -4.64
N THR A 149 1.13 6.48 -5.38
CA THR A 149 1.28 5.11 -4.87
C THR A 149 2.74 4.70 -4.92
#